data_bd378c220f3936185ec3ea2778ee315a
#
_entry.id   bd378c220f3936185ec3ea2778ee315a
#
_cell.length_a   1.000
_cell.length_b   1.000
_cell.length_c   1.000
_cell.angle_alpha   90.00
_cell.angle_beta   90.00
_cell.angle_gamma   90.00
#
_symmetry.space_group_name_H-M   'P 1'
#
loop_
_entity.id
_entity.type
_entity.pdbx_description
1 polymer ?
#
loop_
_entity_poly.entity_id
_entity_poly.type
_entity_poly.pdbx_seq_one_letter_code
_entity_poly.pdbx_strand_id
1 'polypeptide(L)'
;MDIDLPRYHRQMLLPGFGHEGQQRLATSTALILGCGALGCVSAEMLSRAGVGHLVIVDRDVVELSNLQRQVLFSEKDVAEGMPKAEAAKRRIRETNAGVRVTAIVDDINHTNIERFGEDVDVMVDGLDNFETRYLANDLAVKHGIPYIYGAAVGTTGMAFTILPHGTGAYVWERYESGSLATPCFRCLFEAVPPPGTTPTCDTVGVIGSAVGIIANHEVTESLKILTGNFDRVSRTLLNLDLWENESMQLRVDRAREKSDCPCCKGRHFDYLEGKAGSGADALCGRNAVQLRHRQTANGVDFDGLASRLCQHGKVRHNEYMLFADVRDGGERFEITLFPDGRAIVKGTDDPSVARGVYAKFVGG
;
A
#
# COMPACT_ATOMS: atom_id res chain seq x y z
N MET A 1 -10.77 -26.94 0.08
CA MET A 1 -11.73 -25.87 -0.31
C MET A 1 -12.31 -26.22 -1.66
N ASP A 2 -13.63 -26.26 -1.80
CA ASP A 2 -14.24 -26.42 -3.12
C ASP A 2 -14.04 -25.11 -3.88
N ILE A 3 -13.28 -25.19 -4.99
CA ILE A 3 -13.03 -24.03 -5.87
C ILE A 3 -14.30 -23.86 -6.72
N ASP A 4 -14.83 -22.64 -6.78
CA ASP A 4 -15.92 -22.25 -7.68
C ASP A 4 -15.44 -22.30 -9.15
N LEU A 5 -15.33 -23.53 -9.69
CA LEU A 5 -14.82 -23.79 -11.03
C LEU A 5 -15.52 -22.98 -12.14
N PRO A 6 -16.85 -22.78 -12.13
CA PRO A 6 -17.50 -21.93 -13.11
C PRO A 6 -17.00 -20.49 -13.13
N ARG A 7 -16.71 -19.92 -11.96
CA ARG A 7 -16.22 -18.54 -11.82
C ARG A 7 -14.86 -18.33 -12.50
N TYR A 8 -13.95 -19.29 -12.36
CA TYR A 8 -12.56 -19.17 -12.79
C TYR A 8 -12.26 -19.92 -14.09
N HIS A 9 -13.27 -20.56 -14.71
CA HIS A 9 -13.09 -21.43 -15.88
C HIS A 9 -12.26 -20.78 -16.99
N ARG A 10 -12.52 -19.51 -17.32
CA ARG A 10 -11.84 -18.85 -18.45
C ARG A 10 -10.35 -18.60 -18.18
N GLN A 11 -9.95 -18.30 -16.97
CA GLN A 11 -8.52 -18.15 -16.65
C GLN A 11 -7.81 -19.51 -16.52
N MET A 12 -8.53 -20.54 -16.09
CA MET A 12 -8.00 -21.91 -16.03
C MET A 12 -7.70 -22.50 -17.40
N LEU A 13 -8.27 -21.98 -18.48
CA LEU A 13 -7.94 -22.38 -19.86
C LEU A 13 -6.58 -21.86 -20.33
N LEU A 14 -5.98 -20.89 -19.63
CA LEU A 14 -4.70 -20.33 -20.02
C LEU A 14 -3.57 -21.34 -19.79
N PRO A 15 -2.67 -21.54 -20.80
CA PRO A 15 -1.49 -22.38 -20.64
C PRO A 15 -0.62 -21.88 -19.46
N GLY A 16 -0.20 -22.81 -18.59
CA GLY A 16 0.60 -22.50 -17.38
C GLY A 16 -0.22 -22.03 -16.18
N PHE A 17 -1.51 -21.76 -16.33
CA PHE A 17 -2.43 -21.47 -15.22
C PHE A 17 -3.13 -22.75 -14.75
N GLY A 18 -4.06 -23.25 -15.54
CA GLY A 18 -4.74 -24.52 -15.34
C GLY A 18 -5.50 -24.64 -14.01
N HIS A 19 -5.92 -25.86 -13.69
CA HIS A 19 -6.56 -26.18 -12.43
C HIS A 19 -5.58 -26.06 -11.23
N GLU A 20 -4.34 -26.50 -11.41
CA GLU A 20 -3.29 -26.44 -10.38
C GLU A 20 -2.97 -24.99 -10.01
N GLY A 21 -2.82 -24.09 -10.99
CA GLY A 21 -2.62 -22.67 -10.73
C GLY A 21 -3.76 -22.04 -9.96
N GLN A 22 -5.03 -22.41 -10.28
CA GLN A 22 -6.19 -21.94 -9.53
C GLN A 22 -6.22 -22.46 -8.10
N GLN A 23 -5.81 -23.70 -7.86
CA GLN A 23 -5.70 -24.26 -6.52
C GLN A 23 -4.65 -23.53 -5.69
N ARG A 24 -3.50 -23.21 -6.28
CA ARG A 24 -2.46 -22.40 -5.63
C ARG A 24 -2.98 -21.02 -5.25
N LEU A 25 -3.66 -20.33 -6.18
CA LEU A 25 -4.26 -19.03 -5.89
C LEU A 25 -5.23 -19.08 -4.71
N ALA A 26 -6.09 -20.09 -4.67
CA ALA A 26 -7.10 -20.24 -3.62
C ALA A 26 -6.50 -20.46 -2.21
N THR A 27 -5.23 -20.86 -2.12
CA THR A 27 -4.52 -21.04 -0.85
C THR A 27 -3.49 -19.94 -0.57
N SER A 28 -3.29 -19.02 -1.51
CA SER A 28 -2.28 -17.95 -1.40
C SER A 28 -2.78 -16.73 -0.64
N THR A 29 -1.85 -16.00 -0.04
CA THR A 29 -2.06 -14.73 0.64
C THR A 29 -1.29 -13.62 -0.08
N ALA A 30 -1.98 -12.54 -0.48
CA ALA A 30 -1.35 -11.34 -0.99
C ALA A 30 -1.51 -10.17 0.00
N LEU A 31 -0.41 -9.47 0.29
CA LEU A 31 -0.39 -8.24 1.08
C LEU A 31 -0.41 -7.04 0.14
N ILE A 32 -1.41 -6.18 0.28
CA ILE A 32 -1.54 -4.93 -0.45
C ILE A 32 -1.16 -3.79 0.48
N LEU A 33 -0.04 -3.17 0.19
CA LEU A 33 0.53 -2.05 0.95
C LEU A 33 -0.04 -0.73 0.40
N GLY A 34 -1.03 -0.18 1.08
CA GLY A 34 -1.80 0.97 0.61
C GLY A 34 -2.97 0.58 -0.30
N CYS A 35 -4.17 1.11 -0.04
CA CYS A 35 -5.39 0.93 -0.85
C CYS A 35 -5.76 2.24 -1.55
N GLY A 36 -4.74 2.91 -2.10
CA GLY A 36 -4.88 4.08 -2.95
C GLY A 36 -5.27 3.71 -4.38
N ALA A 37 -4.77 4.47 -5.35
CA ALA A 37 -5.15 4.29 -6.75
C ALA A 37 -4.70 2.92 -7.31
N LEU A 38 -3.42 2.54 -7.14
CA LEU A 38 -2.89 1.24 -7.56
C LEU A 38 -3.49 0.09 -6.74
N GLY A 39 -3.46 0.23 -5.41
CA GLY A 39 -3.92 -0.83 -4.50
C GLY A 39 -5.39 -1.19 -4.66
N CYS A 40 -6.28 -0.24 -5.01
CA CYS A 40 -7.68 -0.52 -5.33
C CYS A 40 -7.83 -1.46 -6.52
N VAL A 41 -7.14 -1.18 -7.62
CA VAL A 41 -7.20 -2.01 -8.83
C VAL A 41 -6.58 -3.38 -8.55
N SER A 42 -5.43 -3.41 -7.86
CA SER A 42 -4.74 -4.65 -7.50
C SER A 42 -5.60 -5.53 -6.59
N ALA A 43 -6.23 -4.95 -5.55
CA ALA A 43 -7.13 -5.67 -4.65
C ALA A 43 -8.36 -6.24 -5.39
N GLU A 44 -9.00 -5.45 -6.25
CA GLU A 44 -10.14 -5.89 -7.02
C GLU A 44 -9.77 -7.03 -7.97
N MET A 45 -8.70 -6.88 -8.73
CA MET A 45 -8.33 -7.87 -9.74
C MET A 45 -7.80 -9.16 -9.15
N LEU A 46 -7.01 -9.11 -8.07
CA LEU A 46 -6.55 -10.31 -7.35
C LEU A 46 -7.72 -11.06 -6.69
N SER A 47 -8.69 -10.34 -6.12
CA SER A 47 -9.89 -10.97 -5.58
C SER A 47 -10.74 -11.64 -6.65
N ARG A 48 -10.90 -11.01 -7.82
CA ARG A 48 -11.61 -11.58 -8.97
C ARG A 48 -10.89 -12.79 -9.55
N ALA A 49 -9.56 -12.81 -9.52
CA ALA A 49 -8.77 -13.97 -9.92
C ALA A 49 -8.84 -15.14 -8.94
N GLY A 50 -9.30 -14.90 -7.71
CA GLY A 50 -9.49 -15.95 -6.71
C GLY A 50 -8.28 -16.21 -5.83
N VAL A 51 -7.48 -15.18 -5.54
CA VAL A 51 -6.48 -15.24 -4.46
C VAL A 51 -7.23 -15.45 -3.13
N GLY A 52 -6.86 -16.50 -2.40
CA GLY A 52 -7.64 -16.97 -1.27
C GLY A 52 -7.71 -16.01 -0.08
N HIS A 53 -6.65 -15.22 0.11
CA HIS A 53 -6.60 -14.22 1.18
C HIS A 53 -5.91 -12.93 0.72
N LEU A 54 -6.57 -11.81 0.96
CA LEU A 54 -5.99 -10.47 0.79
C LEU A 54 -5.84 -9.81 2.15
N VAL A 55 -4.64 -9.37 2.48
CA VAL A 55 -4.35 -8.47 3.60
C VAL A 55 -4.20 -7.08 3.02
N ILE A 56 -5.08 -6.15 3.39
CA ILE A 56 -5.10 -4.78 2.85
C ILE A 56 -4.81 -3.82 4.00
N VAL A 57 -3.72 -3.08 3.89
CA VAL A 57 -3.31 -2.10 4.90
C VAL A 57 -3.42 -0.70 4.31
N ASP A 58 -4.24 0.14 4.91
CA ASP A 58 -4.35 1.56 4.56
C ASP A 58 -4.86 2.36 5.76
N ARG A 59 -4.27 3.53 5.99
CA ARG A 59 -4.60 4.43 7.12
C ARG A 59 -5.68 5.45 6.79
N ASP A 60 -5.93 5.70 5.50
CA ASP A 60 -6.75 6.81 5.03
C ASP A 60 -8.24 6.46 4.98
N VAL A 61 -9.04 7.51 4.88
CA VAL A 61 -10.46 7.43 4.56
C VAL A 61 -10.73 7.70 3.09
N VAL A 62 -11.90 7.27 2.64
CA VAL A 62 -12.36 7.56 1.28
C VAL A 62 -12.77 9.03 1.19
N GLU A 63 -12.21 9.74 0.22
CA GLU A 63 -12.52 11.15 -0.09
C GLU A 63 -13.11 11.26 -1.50
N LEU A 64 -13.92 12.30 -1.74
CA LEU A 64 -14.54 12.53 -3.06
C LEU A 64 -13.49 12.68 -4.17
N SER A 65 -12.36 13.32 -3.86
CA SER A 65 -11.21 13.50 -4.75
C SER A 65 -10.54 12.18 -5.18
N ASN A 66 -10.82 11.08 -4.47
CA ASN A 66 -10.25 9.78 -4.77
C ASN A 66 -11.01 9.04 -5.87
N LEU A 67 -12.32 9.27 -6.00
CA LEU A 67 -13.24 8.45 -6.80
C LEU A 67 -12.91 8.41 -8.30
N GLN A 68 -12.23 9.43 -8.81
CA GLN A 68 -11.84 9.48 -10.22
C GLN A 68 -10.79 8.40 -10.60
N ARG A 69 -10.10 7.77 -9.61
CA ARG A 69 -9.05 6.77 -9.86
C ARG A 69 -9.03 5.59 -8.88
N GLN A 70 -9.77 5.63 -7.78
CA GLN A 70 -9.82 4.56 -6.77
C GLN A 70 -11.12 3.77 -6.94
N VAL A 71 -11.09 2.78 -7.82
CA VAL A 71 -12.27 2.11 -8.40
C VAL A 71 -13.11 1.26 -7.43
N LEU A 72 -12.57 0.92 -6.26
CA LEU A 72 -13.31 0.16 -5.24
C LEU A 72 -14.32 1.01 -4.46
N PHE A 73 -14.21 2.32 -4.53
CA PHE A 73 -14.97 3.23 -3.68
C PHE A 73 -16.09 3.96 -4.41
N SER A 74 -17.06 4.44 -3.64
CA SER A 74 -18.25 5.13 -4.11
C SER A 74 -18.54 6.37 -3.27
N GLU A 75 -19.46 7.24 -3.77
CA GLU A 75 -19.94 8.39 -3.00
C GLU A 75 -20.58 7.99 -1.66
N LYS A 76 -21.14 6.78 -1.57
CA LYS A 76 -21.67 6.24 -0.32
C LYS A 76 -20.54 6.05 0.72
N ASP A 77 -19.37 5.52 0.31
CA ASP A 77 -18.23 5.36 1.20
C ASP A 77 -17.72 6.72 1.72
N VAL A 78 -17.74 7.75 0.85
CA VAL A 78 -17.41 9.14 1.25
C VAL A 78 -18.40 9.66 2.28
N ALA A 79 -19.70 9.49 2.04
CA ALA A 79 -20.74 9.99 2.93
C ALA A 79 -20.69 9.30 4.31
N GLU A 80 -20.33 8.02 4.34
CA GLU A 80 -20.19 7.21 5.57
C GLU A 80 -18.83 7.46 6.28
N GLY A 81 -17.87 8.15 5.65
CA GLY A 81 -16.52 8.34 6.18
C GLY A 81 -15.79 7.02 6.36
N MET A 82 -15.90 6.11 5.37
CA MET A 82 -15.34 4.77 5.48
C MET A 82 -13.81 4.77 5.36
N PRO A 83 -13.10 4.02 6.21
CA PRO A 83 -11.69 3.70 5.98
C PRO A 83 -11.51 2.97 4.65
N LYS A 84 -10.47 3.30 3.88
CA LYS A 84 -10.23 2.68 2.57
C LYS A 84 -10.12 1.15 2.65
N ALA A 85 -9.39 0.62 3.63
CA ALA A 85 -9.23 -0.81 3.81
C ALA A 85 -10.58 -1.53 4.08
N GLU A 86 -11.46 -0.96 4.92
CA GLU A 86 -12.77 -1.55 5.21
C GLU A 86 -13.76 -1.39 4.05
N ALA A 87 -13.73 -0.26 3.33
CA ALA A 87 -14.52 -0.06 2.12
C ALA A 87 -14.13 -1.08 1.03
N ALA A 88 -12.82 -1.32 0.84
CA ALA A 88 -12.30 -2.33 -0.08
C ALA A 88 -12.78 -3.74 0.30
N LYS A 89 -12.68 -4.12 1.58
CA LYS A 89 -13.19 -5.40 2.10
C LYS A 89 -14.68 -5.57 1.83
N ARG A 90 -15.50 -4.52 2.09
CA ARG A 90 -16.94 -4.52 1.82
C ARG A 90 -17.19 -4.81 0.33
N ARG A 91 -16.52 -4.09 -0.56
CA ARG A 91 -16.67 -4.21 -2.01
C ARG A 91 -16.21 -5.56 -2.55
N ILE A 92 -15.10 -6.08 -2.06
CA ILE A 92 -14.60 -7.41 -2.46
C ILE A 92 -15.57 -8.51 -2.07
N ARG A 93 -16.16 -8.44 -0.88
CA ARG A 93 -17.18 -9.41 -0.43
C ARG A 93 -18.42 -9.44 -1.34
N GLU A 94 -18.84 -8.29 -1.88
CA GLU A 94 -19.93 -8.21 -2.85
C GLU A 94 -19.56 -8.87 -4.20
N THR A 95 -18.28 -8.76 -4.59
CA THR A 95 -17.77 -9.26 -5.87
C THR A 95 -17.42 -10.75 -5.81
N ASN A 96 -16.73 -11.16 -4.74
CA ASN A 96 -16.25 -12.53 -4.55
C ASN A 96 -16.22 -12.89 -3.04
N ALA A 97 -17.33 -13.40 -2.54
CA ALA A 97 -17.47 -13.78 -1.13
C ALA A 97 -16.55 -14.95 -0.71
N GLY A 98 -15.98 -15.70 -1.67
CA GLY A 98 -15.04 -16.80 -1.41
C GLY A 98 -13.63 -16.34 -1.02
N VAL A 99 -13.30 -15.06 -1.21
CA VAL A 99 -12.01 -14.49 -0.84
C VAL A 99 -12.06 -13.96 0.59
N ARG A 100 -11.10 -14.39 1.41
CA ARG A 100 -10.92 -13.82 2.75
C ARG A 100 -10.23 -12.46 2.62
N VAL A 101 -10.72 -11.44 3.32
CA VAL A 101 -10.10 -10.12 3.36
C VAL A 101 -9.87 -9.71 4.81
N THR A 102 -8.61 -9.45 5.15
CA THR A 102 -8.20 -8.80 6.39
C THR A 102 -7.92 -7.33 6.09
N ALA A 103 -8.82 -6.46 6.50
CA ALA A 103 -8.64 -5.01 6.41
C ALA A 103 -7.93 -4.51 7.67
N ILE A 104 -6.88 -3.73 7.49
CA ILE A 104 -6.08 -3.14 8.56
C ILE A 104 -6.05 -1.63 8.35
N VAL A 105 -6.71 -0.92 9.25
CA VAL A 105 -6.74 0.56 9.25
C VAL A 105 -5.57 1.04 10.10
N ASP A 106 -4.38 1.02 9.51
CA ASP A 106 -3.14 1.38 10.19
C ASP A 106 -2.13 2.02 9.24
N ASP A 107 -1.19 2.76 9.81
CA ASP A 107 -0.03 3.25 9.09
C ASP A 107 1.02 2.15 8.97
N ILE A 108 1.73 2.14 7.84
CA ILE A 108 2.79 1.16 7.59
C ILE A 108 4.12 1.75 8.06
N ASN A 109 4.73 1.13 9.07
CA ASN A 109 5.97 1.60 9.66
C ASN A 109 6.84 0.43 10.18
N HIS A 110 8.06 0.73 10.60
CA HIS A 110 9.04 -0.27 11.04
C HIS A 110 8.61 -1.10 12.26
N THR A 111 7.63 -0.64 13.05
CA THR A 111 7.18 -1.37 14.25
C THR A 111 6.08 -2.39 13.95
N ASN A 112 5.42 -2.30 12.77
CA ASN A 112 4.26 -3.14 12.47
C ASN A 112 4.35 -3.92 11.15
N ILE A 113 5.19 -3.51 10.20
CA ILE A 113 5.22 -4.10 8.85
C ILE A 113 5.60 -5.59 8.86
N GLU A 114 6.46 -6.04 9.76
CA GLU A 114 6.82 -7.45 9.87
C GLU A 114 5.59 -8.31 10.20
N ARG A 115 4.73 -7.84 11.13
CA ARG A 115 3.48 -8.52 11.46
C ARG A 115 2.52 -8.59 10.27
N PHE A 116 2.49 -7.56 9.40
CA PHE A 116 1.66 -7.58 8.20
C PHE A 116 2.19 -8.55 7.14
N GLY A 117 3.51 -8.78 7.11
CA GLY A 117 4.17 -9.69 6.18
C GLY A 117 4.23 -11.15 6.64
N GLU A 118 3.66 -11.51 7.80
CA GLU A 118 3.59 -12.90 8.25
C GLU A 118 2.69 -13.73 7.33
N ASP A 119 3.18 -14.90 6.89
CA ASP A 119 2.46 -15.85 6.04
C ASP A 119 1.96 -15.25 4.70
N VAL A 120 2.70 -14.29 4.14
CA VAL A 120 2.39 -13.63 2.88
C VAL A 120 3.21 -14.21 1.75
N ASP A 121 2.55 -14.55 0.63
CA ASP A 121 3.18 -15.13 -0.56
C ASP A 121 3.68 -14.07 -1.55
N VAL A 122 3.07 -12.89 -1.54
CA VAL A 122 3.43 -11.75 -2.40
C VAL A 122 3.02 -10.43 -1.76
N MET A 123 3.85 -9.39 -1.94
CA MET A 123 3.52 -8.01 -1.60
C MET A 123 3.30 -7.19 -2.86
N VAL A 124 2.27 -6.33 -2.86
CA VAL A 124 1.89 -5.44 -3.97
C VAL A 124 1.92 -3.99 -3.51
N ASP A 125 2.55 -3.14 -4.30
CA ASP A 125 2.76 -1.71 -4.00
C ASP A 125 1.52 -0.87 -4.35
N GLY A 126 0.85 -0.36 -3.35
CA GLY A 126 -0.19 0.68 -3.49
C GLY A 126 0.23 2.00 -2.85
N LEU A 127 1.53 2.16 -2.57
CA LEU A 127 2.11 3.26 -1.79
C LEU A 127 2.27 4.55 -2.61
N ASP A 128 2.33 5.66 -1.92
CA ASP A 128 2.50 7.00 -2.49
C ASP A 128 3.82 7.68 -2.10
N ASN A 129 4.66 7.01 -1.29
CA ASN A 129 5.90 7.60 -0.79
C ASN A 129 7.09 6.64 -0.85
N PHE A 130 8.29 7.19 -0.98
CA PHE A 130 9.53 6.42 -1.10
C PHE A 130 9.93 5.73 0.20
N GLU A 131 9.74 6.36 1.34
CA GLU A 131 10.19 5.83 2.64
C GLU A 131 9.54 4.46 2.92
N THR A 132 8.23 4.37 2.76
CA THR A 132 7.51 3.10 2.95
C THR A 132 7.91 2.06 1.90
N ARG A 133 8.30 2.46 0.68
CA ARG A 133 8.85 1.54 -0.33
C ARG A 133 10.20 0.96 0.05
N TYR A 134 11.08 1.75 0.65
CA TYR A 134 12.34 1.23 1.20
C TYR A 134 12.09 0.27 2.36
N LEU A 135 11.13 0.58 3.21
CA LEU A 135 10.71 -0.29 4.30
C LEU A 135 10.13 -1.63 3.77
N ALA A 136 9.24 -1.58 2.77
CA ALA A 136 8.69 -2.77 2.12
C ALA A 136 9.78 -3.59 1.43
N ASN A 137 10.76 -2.94 0.79
CA ASN A 137 11.91 -3.61 0.21
C ASN A 137 12.80 -4.30 1.26
N ASP A 138 13.05 -3.66 2.40
CA ASP A 138 13.81 -4.29 3.49
C ASP A 138 13.10 -5.54 4.01
N LEU A 139 11.78 -5.47 4.22
CA LEU A 139 10.95 -6.63 4.57
C LEU A 139 11.04 -7.74 3.51
N ALA A 140 10.85 -7.39 2.23
CA ALA A 140 10.93 -8.31 1.11
C ALA A 140 12.25 -9.07 1.09
N VAL A 141 13.36 -8.34 1.16
CA VAL A 141 14.72 -8.92 1.10
C VAL A 141 15.07 -9.71 2.35
N LYS A 142 14.65 -9.26 3.55
CA LYS A 142 14.92 -9.94 4.81
C LYS A 142 14.26 -11.31 4.86
N HIS A 143 12.98 -11.37 4.49
CA HIS A 143 12.15 -12.57 4.61
C HIS A 143 11.99 -13.36 3.30
N GLY A 144 12.54 -12.87 2.18
CA GLY A 144 12.45 -13.55 0.89
C GLY A 144 11.07 -13.49 0.25
N ILE A 145 10.25 -12.47 0.56
CA ILE A 145 8.90 -12.29 0.04
C ILE A 145 8.98 -11.55 -1.30
N PRO A 146 8.41 -12.09 -2.41
CA PRO A 146 8.29 -11.36 -3.66
C PRO A 146 7.54 -10.04 -3.46
N TYR A 147 8.06 -8.94 -4.06
CA TYR A 147 7.46 -7.63 -3.97
C TYR A 147 7.33 -7.01 -5.36
N ILE A 148 6.11 -6.63 -5.74
CA ILE A 148 5.85 -5.98 -7.01
C ILE A 148 5.74 -4.47 -6.76
N TYR A 149 6.74 -3.74 -7.24
CA TYR A 149 6.76 -2.29 -7.22
C TYR A 149 5.94 -1.71 -8.35
N GLY A 150 5.10 -0.74 -8.02
CA GLY A 150 4.35 0.09 -8.97
C GLY A 150 4.33 1.56 -8.56
N ALA A 151 4.38 2.44 -9.54
CA ALA A 151 4.21 3.88 -9.34
C ALA A 151 3.51 4.50 -10.54
N ALA A 152 2.62 5.47 -10.29
CA ALA A 152 1.97 6.25 -11.33
C ALA A 152 1.85 7.71 -10.87
N VAL A 153 2.31 8.64 -11.72
CA VAL A 153 2.26 10.09 -11.47
C VAL A 153 2.05 10.80 -12.80
N GLY A 154 1.15 11.77 -12.86
CA GLY A 154 0.81 12.44 -14.12
C GLY A 154 0.21 11.47 -15.13
N THR A 155 0.84 11.35 -16.27
CA THR A 155 0.51 10.42 -17.35
C THR A 155 1.45 9.22 -17.41
N THR A 156 2.47 9.21 -16.52
CA THR A 156 3.55 8.22 -16.51
C THR A 156 3.31 7.12 -15.49
N GLY A 157 3.93 5.99 -15.72
CA GLY A 157 3.92 4.87 -14.79
C GLY A 157 5.14 4.00 -14.88
N MET A 158 5.51 3.37 -13.78
CA MET A 158 6.60 2.42 -13.66
C MET A 158 6.14 1.17 -12.92
N ALA A 159 6.70 0.01 -13.32
CA ALA A 159 6.51 -1.23 -12.58
C ALA A 159 7.76 -2.12 -12.65
N PHE A 160 8.02 -2.84 -11.58
CA PHE A 160 9.15 -3.76 -11.49
C PHE A 160 8.89 -4.84 -10.46
N THR A 161 9.25 -6.08 -10.78
CA THR A 161 9.11 -7.21 -9.85
C THR A 161 10.42 -7.50 -9.13
N ILE A 162 10.37 -7.50 -7.81
CA ILE A 162 11.47 -7.84 -6.94
C ILE A 162 11.30 -9.28 -6.47
N LEU A 163 12.17 -10.16 -6.96
CA LEU A 163 12.34 -11.52 -6.49
C LEU A 163 13.62 -11.56 -5.64
N PRO A 164 13.52 -11.64 -4.31
CA PRO A 164 14.67 -11.49 -3.42
C PRO A 164 15.73 -12.56 -3.62
N HIS A 165 17.00 -12.19 -3.43
CA HIS A 165 18.12 -13.11 -3.34
C HIS A 165 18.24 -13.70 -1.92
N GLY A 166 18.40 -15.01 -1.82
CA GLY A 166 18.62 -15.68 -0.55
C GLY A 166 17.47 -16.59 -0.14
N THR A 167 17.71 -17.37 0.91
CA THR A 167 16.76 -18.32 1.47
C THR A 167 15.96 -17.64 2.58
N GLY A 168 14.82 -17.07 2.25
CA GLY A 168 13.81 -16.70 3.24
C GLY A 168 12.93 -17.89 3.62
N ALA A 169 12.17 -17.79 4.71
CA ALA A 169 11.25 -18.83 5.17
C ALA A 169 10.13 -19.13 4.15
N TYR A 170 9.91 -18.26 3.19
CA TYR A 170 8.86 -18.32 2.17
C TYR A 170 9.36 -18.77 0.80
N VAL A 171 10.47 -19.53 0.75
CA VAL A 171 10.95 -20.10 -0.52
C VAL A 171 9.99 -21.19 -0.95
N TRP A 172 9.26 -20.96 -2.02
CA TRP A 172 8.55 -22.03 -2.72
C TRP A 172 9.55 -23.12 -3.11
N GLU A 173 9.20 -24.39 -2.90
CA GLU A 173 10.07 -25.55 -3.17
C GLU A 173 10.69 -25.59 -4.59
N ARG A 174 10.18 -24.77 -5.51
CA ARG A 174 10.63 -24.63 -6.91
C ARG A 174 11.40 -23.34 -7.21
N TYR A 175 11.56 -22.44 -6.22
CA TYR A 175 12.30 -21.20 -6.39
C TYR A 175 13.77 -21.43 -5.99
N GLU A 176 14.58 -21.89 -6.94
CA GLU A 176 16.04 -21.87 -6.77
C GLU A 176 16.51 -20.40 -6.78
N SER A 177 16.73 -19.86 -5.60
CA SER A 177 16.90 -18.43 -5.31
C SER A 177 18.04 -17.72 -6.03
N GLY A 178 18.88 -18.44 -6.78
CA GLY A 178 20.05 -17.87 -7.47
C GLY A 178 19.82 -17.43 -8.90
N SER A 179 19.05 -18.18 -9.69
CA SER A 179 18.93 -17.96 -11.14
C SER A 179 17.77 -17.06 -11.55
N LEU A 180 16.73 -16.95 -10.72
CA LEU A 180 15.51 -16.18 -11.02
C LEU A 180 15.43 -14.85 -10.26
N ALA A 181 16.30 -14.61 -9.30
CA ALA A 181 16.29 -13.39 -8.49
C ALA A 181 16.54 -12.13 -9.33
N THR A 182 15.91 -11.03 -8.92
CA THR A 182 16.05 -9.71 -9.54
C THR A 182 16.80 -8.74 -8.62
N PRO A 183 17.27 -7.59 -9.10
CA PRO A 183 17.73 -6.51 -8.23
C PRO A 183 16.62 -6.11 -7.24
N CYS A 184 16.99 -5.68 -6.04
CA CYS A 184 16.01 -5.11 -5.11
C CYS A 184 15.76 -3.63 -5.42
N PHE A 185 14.77 -3.03 -4.76
CA PHE A 185 14.42 -1.62 -4.95
C PHE A 185 15.63 -0.69 -4.74
N ARG A 186 16.44 -0.93 -3.70
CA ARG A 186 17.65 -0.14 -3.41
C ARG A 186 18.80 -0.32 -4.42
N CYS A 187 18.75 -1.33 -5.29
CA CYS A 187 19.68 -1.43 -6.41
C CYS A 187 19.35 -0.47 -7.56
N LEU A 188 18.07 -0.09 -7.68
CA LEU A 188 17.56 0.80 -8.73
C LEU A 188 17.46 2.24 -8.24
N PHE A 189 17.06 2.42 -7.00
CA PHE A 189 16.88 3.70 -6.33
C PHE A 189 17.79 3.72 -5.10
N GLU A 190 19.01 4.24 -5.26
CA GLU A 190 20.06 4.16 -4.23
C GLU A 190 19.74 5.00 -2.99
N ALA A 191 19.09 6.15 -3.18
CA ALA A 191 18.75 7.08 -2.10
C ALA A 191 17.34 7.62 -2.27
N VAL A 192 16.71 7.95 -1.13
CA VAL A 192 15.42 8.68 -1.12
C VAL A 192 15.65 10.05 -1.77
N PRO A 193 14.84 10.42 -2.77
CA PRO A 193 14.91 11.75 -3.33
C PRO A 193 14.69 12.81 -2.24
N PRO A 194 15.42 13.94 -2.28
CA PRO A 194 15.20 15.03 -1.33
C PRO A 194 13.72 15.48 -1.34
N PRO A 195 13.17 15.88 -0.19
CA PRO A 195 11.80 16.40 -0.11
C PRO A 195 11.54 17.51 -1.13
N GLY A 196 10.39 17.45 -1.84
CA GLY A 196 9.99 18.45 -2.82
C GLY A 196 10.66 18.34 -4.20
N THR A 197 11.60 17.40 -4.41
CA THR A 197 12.30 17.26 -5.71
C THR A 197 11.62 16.33 -6.69
N THR A 198 10.74 15.43 -6.21
CA THR A 198 9.98 14.51 -7.05
C THR A 198 8.53 14.95 -7.19
N PRO A 199 7.95 14.89 -8.41
CA PRO A 199 6.52 15.09 -8.60
C PRO A 199 5.72 14.06 -7.79
N THR A 200 4.63 14.50 -7.16
CA THR A 200 3.66 13.63 -6.47
C THR A 200 2.31 13.72 -7.15
N CYS A 201 1.41 12.78 -6.90
CA CYS A 201 0.04 12.84 -7.40
C CYS A 201 -0.70 14.11 -6.94
N ASP A 202 -0.33 14.66 -5.79
CA ASP A 202 -0.93 15.89 -5.25
C ASP A 202 -0.39 17.16 -5.92
N THR A 203 0.84 17.13 -6.46
CA THR A 203 1.46 18.32 -7.10
C THR A 203 1.26 18.40 -8.61
N VAL A 204 1.23 17.26 -9.32
CA VAL A 204 1.08 17.21 -10.78
C VAL A 204 -0.13 16.43 -11.25
N GLY A 205 -0.89 15.84 -10.31
CA GLY A 205 -2.04 15.01 -10.63
C GLY A 205 -1.67 13.60 -11.08
N VAL A 206 -2.67 12.81 -11.44
CA VAL A 206 -2.50 11.48 -12.03
C VAL A 206 -3.75 11.08 -12.81
N ILE A 207 -3.56 10.52 -14.01
CA ILE A 207 -4.66 9.99 -14.83
C ILE A 207 -4.98 8.55 -14.42
N GLY A 208 -6.27 8.24 -14.25
CA GLY A 208 -6.71 6.91 -13.80
C GLY A 208 -6.32 5.77 -14.74
N SER A 209 -6.17 6.02 -16.05
CA SER A 209 -5.74 5.02 -17.02
C SER A 209 -4.27 4.59 -16.81
N ALA A 210 -3.36 5.52 -16.46
CA ALA A 210 -1.98 5.16 -16.13
C ALA A 210 -1.93 4.26 -14.88
N VAL A 211 -2.69 4.63 -13.85
CA VAL A 211 -2.90 3.80 -12.65
C VAL A 211 -3.41 2.40 -13.03
N GLY A 212 -4.47 2.32 -13.86
CA GLY A 212 -5.07 1.05 -14.25
C GLY A 212 -4.09 0.12 -14.98
N ILE A 213 -3.25 0.64 -15.87
CA ILE A 213 -2.26 -0.16 -16.61
C ILE A 213 -1.17 -0.68 -15.67
N ILE A 214 -0.61 0.17 -14.81
CA ILE A 214 0.44 -0.24 -13.87
C ILE A 214 -0.09 -1.26 -12.87
N ALA A 215 -1.25 -1.02 -12.25
CA ALA A 215 -1.83 -1.96 -11.30
C ALA A 215 -2.17 -3.31 -11.93
N ASN A 216 -2.68 -3.34 -13.18
CA ASN A 216 -2.91 -4.61 -13.88
C ASN A 216 -1.60 -5.32 -14.27
N HIS A 217 -0.50 -4.57 -14.47
CA HIS A 217 0.82 -5.18 -14.60
C HIS A 217 1.25 -5.84 -13.29
N GLU A 218 1.11 -5.15 -12.15
CA GLU A 218 1.39 -5.71 -10.82
C GLU A 218 0.56 -6.96 -10.53
N VAL A 219 -0.72 -6.93 -10.86
CA VAL A 219 -1.61 -8.10 -10.75
C VAL A 219 -1.11 -9.26 -11.58
N THR A 220 -0.73 -9.01 -12.83
CA THR A 220 -0.23 -10.06 -13.73
C THR A 220 1.05 -10.71 -13.18
N GLU A 221 1.99 -9.91 -12.69
CA GLU A 221 3.22 -10.41 -12.07
C GLU A 221 2.92 -11.19 -10.78
N SER A 222 1.99 -10.72 -9.95
CA SER A 222 1.50 -11.43 -8.77
C SER A 222 0.91 -12.79 -9.13
N LEU A 223 0.06 -12.85 -10.15
CA LEU A 223 -0.55 -14.11 -10.62
C LEU A 223 0.50 -15.10 -11.14
N LYS A 224 1.52 -14.65 -11.87
CA LYS A 224 2.64 -15.51 -12.29
C LYS A 224 3.35 -16.15 -11.10
N ILE A 225 3.65 -15.35 -10.08
CA ILE A 225 4.30 -15.81 -8.84
C ILE A 225 3.40 -16.82 -8.13
N LEU A 226 2.17 -16.44 -7.83
CA LEU A 226 1.22 -17.24 -7.05
C LEU A 226 0.81 -18.55 -7.73
N THR A 227 0.87 -18.61 -9.06
CA THR A 227 0.64 -19.86 -9.84
C THR A 227 1.92 -20.67 -10.07
N GLY A 228 3.09 -20.19 -9.61
CA GLY A 228 4.37 -20.89 -9.72
C GLY A 228 5.07 -20.70 -11.07
N ASN A 229 4.67 -19.72 -11.88
CA ASN A 229 5.26 -19.40 -13.18
C ASN A 229 6.41 -18.39 -13.05
N PHE A 230 7.38 -18.65 -12.20
CA PHE A 230 8.50 -17.74 -11.92
C PHE A 230 9.40 -17.46 -13.12
N ASP A 231 9.50 -18.40 -14.08
CA ASP A 231 10.21 -18.24 -15.35
C ASP A 231 9.58 -17.18 -16.27
N ARG A 232 8.32 -16.84 -16.05
CA ARG A 232 7.54 -15.86 -16.80
C ARG A 232 7.53 -14.46 -16.16
N VAL A 233 8.06 -14.32 -14.94
CA VAL A 233 8.15 -13.03 -14.23
C VAL A 233 9.05 -12.08 -15.00
N SER A 234 8.62 -10.83 -15.15
CA SER A 234 9.39 -9.77 -15.82
C SER A 234 10.67 -9.44 -15.06
N ARG A 235 11.77 -9.29 -15.79
CA ARG A 235 13.08 -8.85 -15.28
C ARG A 235 13.47 -7.48 -15.81
N THR A 236 12.49 -6.75 -16.29
CA THR A 236 12.66 -5.39 -16.81
C THR A 236 11.89 -4.41 -15.96
N LEU A 237 12.43 -3.21 -15.81
CA LEU A 237 11.67 -2.06 -15.33
C LEU A 237 10.81 -1.57 -16.50
N LEU A 238 9.50 -1.69 -16.37
CA LEU A 238 8.54 -1.05 -17.26
C LEU A 238 8.49 0.44 -16.93
N ASN A 239 8.62 1.28 -17.95
CA ASN A 239 8.35 2.71 -17.88
C ASN A 239 7.45 3.09 -19.05
N LEU A 240 6.38 3.83 -18.79
CA LEU A 240 5.44 4.26 -19.82
C LEU A 240 4.99 5.70 -19.60
N ASP A 241 4.70 6.40 -20.69
CA ASP A 241 3.92 7.63 -20.71
C ASP A 241 2.75 7.45 -21.68
N LEU A 242 1.54 7.45 -21.13
CA LEU A 242 0.35 7.18 -21.94
C LEU A 242 -0.08 8.36 -22.78
N TRP A 243 0.26 9.57 -22.37
CA TRP A 243 -0.11 10.77 -23.12
C TRP A 243 0.75 10.94 -24.36
N GLU A 244 2.04 10.62 -24.23
CA GLU A 244 3.01 10.67 -25.32
C GLU A 244 3.07 9.37 -26.15
N ASN A 245 2.30 8.31 -25.73
CA ASN A 245 2.34 6.98 -26.34
C ASN A 245 3.72 6.31 -26.30
N GLU A 246 4.47 6.58 -25.24
CA GLU A 246 5.79 6.01 -25.02
C GLU A 246 5.71 4.79 -24.10
N SER A 247 6.45 3.74 -24.43
CA SER A 247 6.60 2.55 -23.59
C SER A 247 8.01 2.00 -23.74
N MET A 248 8.67 1.81 -22.62
CA MET A 248 10.05 1.34 -22.55
C MET A 248 10.16 0.22 -21.50
N GLN A 249 10.91 -0.83 -21.86
CA GLN A 249 11.31 -1.89 -20.95
C GLN A 249 12.82 -1.86 -20.79
N LEU A 250 13.30 -1.43 -19.62
CA LEU A 250 14.71 -1.32 -19.30
C LEU A 250 15.19 -2.61 -18.65
N ARG A 251 16.22 -3.24 -19.22
CA ARG A 251 16.87 -4.38 -18.57
C ARG A 251 17.65 -3.93 -17.35
N VAL A 252 17.31 -4.49 -16.19
CA VAL A 252 17.90 -4.12 -14.90
C VAL A 252 18.64 -5.28 -14.22
N ASP A 253 18.76 -6.41 -14.90
CA ASP A 253 19.42 -7.63 -14.44
C ASP A 253 20.84 -7.39 -13.89
N ARG A 254 21.58 -6.44 -14.46
CA ARG A 254 22.93 -6.07 -14.00
C ARG A 254 22.98 -4.99 -12.93
N ALA A 255 21.86 -4.41 -12.54
CA ALA A 255 21.88 -3.32 -11.56
C ALA A 255 22.45 -3.79 -10.21
N ARG A 256 22.12 -5.00 -9.76
CA ARG A 256 22.68 -5.58 -8.54
C ARG A 256 24.19 -5.79 -8.61
N GLU A 257 24.71 -6.23 -9.75
CA GLU A 257 26.16 -6.45 -9.93
C GLU A 257 26.95 -5.15 -9.79
N LYS A 258 26.40 -4.05 -10.35
CA LYS A 258 27.02 -2.73 -10.40
C LYS A 258 26.85 -1.92 -9.11
N SER A 259 25.88 -2.23 -8.27
CA SER A 259 25.60 -1.51 -7.03
C SER A 259 26.26 -2.19 -5.82
N ASP A 260 26.78 -1.41 -4.89
CA ASP A 260 27.14 -1.88 -3.53
C ASP A 260 25.92 -1.78 -2.61
N CYS A 261 24.83 -2.45 -3.02
CA CYS A 261 23.55 -2.35 -2.35
C CYS A 261 23.63 -2.75 -0.88
N PRO A 262 23.37 -1.84 0.06
CA PRO A 262 23.45 -2.15 1.48
C PRO A 262 22.36 -3.17 1.91
N CYS A 263 21.21 -3.19 1.23
CA CYS A 263 20.11 -4.09 1.56
C CYS A 263 20.38 -5.53 1.06
N CYS A 264 20.33 -5.80 -0.25
CA CYS A 264 20.38 -7.18 -0.76
C CYS A 264 21.78 -7.80 -0.80
N LYS A 265 22.85 -6.99 -0.77
CA LYS A 265 24.25 -7.47 -0.63
C LYS A 265 24.72 -7.37 0.82
N GLY A 266 24.58 -6.19 1.43
CA GLY A 266 25.08 -5.91 2.79
C GLY A 266 24.21 -6.49 3.90
N ARG A 267 22.95 -6.84 3.62
CA ARG A 267 21.97 -7.31 4.60
C ARG A 267 21.70 -6.28 5.72
N HIS A 268 21.82 -4.98 5.40
CA HIS A 268 21.48 -3.89 6.29
C HIS A 268 20.04 -3.43 6.00
N PHE A 269 19.16 -3.58 6.98
CA PHE A 269 17.73 -3.29 6.90
C PHE A 269 17.40 -2.03 7.66
N ASP A 270 18.04 -0.91 7.27
CA ASP A 270 18.03 0.33 8.05
C ASP A 270 16.62 0.93 8.23
N TYR A 271 15.74 0.75 7.23
CA TYR A 271 14.36 1.21 7.34
C TYR A 271 13.54 0.30 8.25
N LEU A 272 13.73 -1.01 8.16
CA LEU A 272 13.03 -1.98 9.00
C LEU A 272 13.47 -1.92 10.47
N GLU A 273 14.74 -1.55 10.70
CA GLU A 273 15.31 -1.37 12.04
C GLU A 273 15.02 0.03 12.63
N GLY A 274 14.32 0.89 11.90
CA GLY A 274 13.99 2.26 12.33
C GLY A 274 15.21 3.18 12.43
N LYS A 275 16.35 2.83 11.80
CA LYS A 275 17.57 3.64 11.77
C LYS A 275 17.55 4.70 10.67
N ALA A 276 16.83 4.43 9.58
CA ALA A 276 16.58 5.35 8.48
C ALA A 276 15.08 5.66 8.43
N GLY A 277 14.74 6.90 8.19
CA GLY A 277 13.35 7.38 8.11
C GLY A 277 13.16 8.67 8.90
N SER A 278 12.14 9.42 8.56
CA SER A 278 11.81 10.67 9.23
C SER A 278 11.06 10.37 10.53
N GLY A 279 11.62 10.76 11.68
CA GLY A 279 11.01 10.56 13.01
C GLY A 279 9.80 11.47 13.32
N ALA A 280 9.26 12.22 12.37
CA ALA A 280 8.05 13.01 12.49
C ALA A 280 7.37 13.10 11.12
N ASP A 281 6.18 12.55 11.05
CA ASP A 281 5.46 12.27 9.82
C ASP A 281 4.71 13.50 9.29
N ALA A 282 5.44 14.46 8.70
CA ALA A 282 4.83 15.41 7.80
C ALA A 282 4.39 14.63 6.54
N LEU A 283 3.09 14.60 6.27
CA LEU A 283 2.55 13.96 5.08
C LEU A 283 2.88 14.85 3.88
N CYS A 284 3.97 14.53 3.16
CA CYS A 284 4.46 15.32 2.04
C CYS A 284 3.35 15.60 1.02
N GLY A 285 3.11 16.89 0.72
CA GLY A 285 2.15 17.33 -0.29
C GLY A 285 0.70 17.49 0.17
N ARG A 286 0.34 17.16 1.42
CA ARG A 286 -1.05 17.21 1.90
C ARG A 286 -1.35 18.31 2.91
N ASN A 287 -0.39 19.18 3.25
CA ASN A 287 -0.54 20.15 4.35
C ASN A 287 -1.15 19.47 5.60
N ALA A 288 -0.56 18.33 5.98
CA ALA A 288 -1.06 17.46 7.02
C ALA A 288 0.08 16.77 7.77
N VAL A 289 -0.10 16.58 9.06
CA VAL A 289 0.84 15.87 9.95
C VAL A 289 0.13 14.71 10.60
N GLN A 290 0.74 13.53 10.53
CA GLN A 290 0.31 12.39 11.30
C GLN A 290 0.98 12.42 12.67
N LEU A 291 0.18 12.28 13.70
CA LEU A 291 0.63 12.16 15.07
C LEU A 291 0.41 10.73 15.55
N ARG A 292 1.48 10.13 16.09
CA ARG A 292 1.41 8.85 16.79
C ARG A 292 1.39 9.12 18.29
N HIS A 293 0.33 8.67 18.96
CA HIS A 293 0.29 8.67 20.42
C HIS A 293 0.64 7.27 20.95
N ARG A 294 1.20 7.20 22.17
CA ARG A 294 1.38 5.90 22.86
C ARG A 294 0.00 5.29 23.04
N GLN A 295 -0.14 4.01 22.65
CA GLN A 295 -1.40 3.25 22.75
C GLN A 295 -2.05 3.46 24.12
N THR A 296 -3.28 3.99 24.12
CA THR A 296 -4.12 3.99 25.31
C THR A 296 -4.73 2.61 25.44
N ALA A 297 -4.52 1.94 26.56
CA ALA A 297 -4.96 0.56 26.79
C ALA A 297 -6.48 0.35 26.63
N ASN A 298 -7.29 1.39 26.61
CA ASN A 298 -8.77 1.32 26.58
C ASN A 298 -9.40 1.94 25.31
N GLY A 299 -8.60 2.35 24.32
CA GLY A 299 -9.12 3.06 23.13
C GLY A 299 -9.64 4.48 23.46
N VAL A 300 -9.99 5.24 22.42
CA VAL A 300 -10.56 6.59 22.54
C VAL A 300 -12.08 6.52 22.61
N ASP A 301 -12.67 7.15 23.61
CA ASP A 301 -14.12 7.36 23.71
C ASP A 301 -14.56 8.45 22.71
N PHE A 302 -15.02 8.03 21.53
CA PHE A 302 -15.47 8.94 20.49
C PHE A 302 -16.73 9.72 20.85
N ASP A 303 -17.68 9.13 21.59
CA ASP A 303 -18.93 9.78 22.01
C ASP A 303 -18.65 10.92 22.97
N GLY A 304 -17.85 10.65 24.00
CA GLY A 304 -17.43 11.66 24.98
C GLY A 304 -16.60 12.77 24.34
N LEU A 305 -15.68 12.42 23.43
CA LEU A 305 -14.85 13.39 22.74
C LEU A 305 -15.65 14.24 21.74
N ALA A 306 -16.54 13.65 20.95
CA ALA A 306 -17.41 14.35 20.02
C ALA A 306 -18.30 15.37 20.73
N SER A 307 -18.85 15.01 21.89
CA SER A 307 -19.67 15.91 22.72
C SER A 307 -18.88 17.15 23.20
N ARG A 308 -17.58 17.01 23.43
CA ARG A 308 -16.71 18.16 23.78
C ARG A 308 -16.34 19.00 22.56
N LEU A 309 -15.97 18.34 21.47
CA LEU A 309 -15.48 19.03 20.27
C LEU A 309 -16.57 19.74 19.47
N CYS A 310 -17.84 19.35 19.57
CA CYS A 310 -18.94 20.00 18.86
C CYS A 310 -19.12 21.49 19.21
N GLN A 311 -18.56 21.94 20.36
CA GLN A 311 -18.51 23.36 20.74
C GLN A 311 -17.45 24.16 19.96
N HIS A 312 -16.48 23.49 19.37
CA HIS A 312 -15.34 24.10 18.67
C HIS A 312 -15.41 23.98 17.16
N GLY A 313 -16.37 23.18 16.64
CA GLY A 313 -16.52 22.98 15.20
C GLY A 313 -17.46 21.86 14.82
N LYS A 314 -17.39 21.45 13.55
CA LYS A 314 -18.20 20.33 13.04
C LYS A 314 -17.52 19.01 13.41
N VAL A 315 -18.26 18.12 14.08
CA VAL A 315 -17.75 16.81 14.47
C VAL A 315 -18.68 15.72 13.93
N ARG A 316 -18.09 14.64 13.47
CA ARG A 316 -18.77 13.38 13.09
C ARG A 316 -17.88 12.22 13.46
N HIS A 317 -18.43 11.08 13.82
CA HIS A 317 -17.67 9.85 14.05
C HIS A 317 -18.46 8.63 13.63
N ASN A 318 -17.74 7.53 13.48
CA ASN A 318 -18.26 6.19 13.34
C ASN A 318 -17.42 5.25 14.21
N GLU A 319 -17.59 3.94 14.08
CA GLU A 319 -16.83 2.94 14.87
C GLU A 319 -15.31 2.94 14.60
N TYR A 320 -14.87 3.51 13.45
CA TYR A 320 -13.47 3.48 13.01
C TYR A 320 -12.71 4.76 13.30
N MET A 321 -13.39 5.91 13.34
CA MET A 321 -12.73 7.20 13.52
C MET A 321 -13.66 8.35 13.87
N LEU A 322 -13.05 9.42 14.40
CA LEU A 322 -13.70 10.71 14.65
C LEU A 322 -13.07 11.79 13.75
N PHE A 323 -13.92 12.56 13.08
CA PHE A 323 -13.56 13.75 12.31
C PHE A 323 -13.98 15.00 13.06
N ALA A 324 -13.08 15.97 13.18
CA ALA A 324 -13.36 17.27 13.74
C ALA A 324 -12.79 18.37 12.82
N ASP A 325 -13.64 19.33 12.45
CA ASP A 325 -13.26 20.55 11.73
C ASP A 325 -13.24 21.68 12.76
N VAL A 326 -12.06 22.06 13.22
CA VAL A 326 -11.86 23.00 14.33
C VAL A 326 -11.10 24.24 13.86
N ARG A 327 -11.21 25.34 14.62
CA ARG A 327 -10.43 26.55 14.37
C ARG A 327 -9.56 26.88 15.59
N ASP A 328 -8.30 27.20 15.30
CA ASP A 328 -7.35 27.68 16.29
C ASP A 328 -6.56 28.87 15.76
N GLY A 329 -6.48 29.95 16.52
CA GLY A 329 -5.76 31.15 16.12
C GLY A 329 -6.26 31.83 14.83
N GLY A 330 -7.49 31.50 14.38
CA GLY A 330 -8.04 31.97 13.10
C GLY A 330 -7.79 31.02 11.93
N GLU A 331 -6.94 30.03 12.08
CA GLU A 331 -6.66 28.98 11.10
C GLU A 331 -7.62 27.80 11.26
N ARG A 332 -7.87 27.08 10.17
CA ARG A 332 -8.75 25.92 10.13
C ARG A 332 -7.93 24.65 10.10
N PHE A 333 -8.27 23.70 10.98
CA PHE A 333 -7.65 22.39 11.05
C PHE A 333 -8.72 21.30 10.96
N GLU A 334 -8.41 20.25 10.21
CA GLU A 334 -9.21 19.02 10.15
C GLU A 334 -8.46 17.92 10.90
N ILE A 335 -9.07 17.41 11.98
CA ILE A 335 -8.52 16.31 12.77
C ILE A 335 -9.25 15.03 12.41
N THR A 336 -8.52 14.00 11.97
CA THR A 336 -9.01 12.64 11.90
C THR A 336 -8.34 11.84 13.00
N LEU A 337 -9.12 11.36 13.97
CA LEU A 337 -8.65 10.61 15.12
C LEU A 337 -9.08 9.15 15.03
N PHE A 338 -8.16 8.23 15.29
CA PHE A 338 -8.38 6.79 15.26
C PHE A 338 -8.59 6.22 16.68
N PRO A 339 -9.20 5.00 16.82
CA PRO A 339 -9.48 4.41 18.11
C PRO A 339 -8.24 4.17 19.00
N ASP A 340 -7.07 4.01 18.39
CA ASP A 340 -5.79 3.81 19.06
C ASP A 340 -5.10 5.12 19.52
N GLY A 341 -5.74 6.27 19.28
CA GLY A 341 -5.22 7.59 19.64
C GLY A 341 -4.33 8.24 18.59
N ARG A 342 -4.02 7.57 17.48
CA ARG A 342 -3.37 8.22 16.34
C ARG A 342 -4.28 9.30 15.76
N ALA A 343 -3.67 10.37 15.22
CA ALA A 343 -4.43 11.41 14.55
C ALA A 343 -3.72 11.91 13.28
N ILE A 344 -4.50 12.33 12.31
CA ILE A 344 -4.04 13.14 11.17
C ILE A 344 -4.60 14.55 11.38
N VAL A 345 -3.71 15.52 11.43
CA VAL A 345 -4.08 16.94 11.51
C VAL A 345 -3.76 17.59 10.18
N LYS A 346 -4.79 17.97 9.42
CA LYS A 346 -4.68 18.75 8.17
C LYS A 346 -4.80 20.25 8.49
N GLY A 347 -4.17 21.08 7.67
CA GLY A 347 -4.11 22.53 7.82
C GLY A 347 -2.72 23.04 8.24
N THR A 348 -1.78 22.13 8.47
CA THR A 348 -0.39 22.45 8.73
C THR A 348 0.53 21.31 8.27
N ASP A 349 1.75 21.65 7.89
CA ASP A 349 2.86 20.72 7.65
C ASP A 349 3.90 20.76 8.80
N ASP A 350 3.69 21.66 9.80
CA ASP A 350 4.53 21.77 10.97
C ASP A 350 4.10 20.78 12.07
N PRO A 351 4.96 19.80 12.44
CA PRO A 351 4.68 18.84 13.50
C PRO A 351 4.44 19.48 14.88
N SER A 352 5.00 20.66 15.14
CA SER A 352 4.82 21.36 16.43
C SER A 352 3.43 21.97 16.50
N VAL A 353 2.95 22.60 15.40
CA VAL A 353 1.60 23.13 15.28
C VAL A 353 0.57 21.99 15.42
N ALA A 354 0.78 20.91 14.68
CA ALA A 354 -0.13 19.75 14.72
C ALA A 354 -0.22 19.14 16.14
N ARG A 355 0.90 18.99 16.85
CA ARG A 355 0.90 18.53 18.24
C ARG A 355 0.16 19.50 19.17
N GLY A 356 0.31 20.81 18.95
CA GLY A 356 -0.42 21.82 19.72
C GLY A 356 -1.93 21.73 19.52
N VAL A 357 -2.38 21.59 18.27
CA VAL A 357 -3.79 21.38 17.91
C VAL A 357 -4.32 20.08 18.53
N TYR A 358 -3.57 18.98 18.42
CA TYR A 358 -3.95 17.71 19.04
C TYR A 358 -4.09 17.82 20.55
N ALA A 359 -3.09 18.36 21.23
CA ALA A 359 -3.11 18.51 22.70
C ALA A 359 -4.26 19.39 23.18
N LYS A 360 -4.60 20.43 22.41
CA LYS A 360 -5.69 21.36 22.73
C LYS A 360 -7.06 20.76 22.60
N PHE A 361 -7.31 20.00 21.52
CA PHE A 361 -8.66 19.54 21.18
C PHE A 361 -8.91 18.08 21.56
N VAL A 362 -7.90 17.24 21.48
CA VAL A 362 -8.03 15.81 21.80
C VAL A 362 -7.58 15.52 23.23
N GLY A 363 -6.49 16.15 23.65
CA GLY A 363 -5.84 15.92 24.92
C GLY A 363 -4.70 14.91 24.79
N GLY A 364 -3.67 15.05 25.61
CA GLY A 364 -2.50 14.17 25.66
C GLY A 364 -2.19 13.76 27.08
#